data_c296d03a2d726bff0a43b4ff05b1af35
#
_entry.id   c296d03a2d726bff0a43b4ff05b1af35
#
_cell.length_a   1.000
_cell.length_b   1.000
_cell.length_c   1.000
_cell.angle_alpha   90.00
_cell.angle_beta   90.00
_cell.angle_gamma   90.00
#
_symmetry.space_group_name_H-M   'P 1'
#
loop_
_entity.id
_entity.type
_entity.pdbx_description
1 polymer ?
#
loop_
_entity_poly.entity_id
_entity_poly.type
_entity_poly.pdbx_seq_one_letter_code
_entity_poly.pdbx_strand_id
1 'polypeptide(L)'
;MTTTLIRNADWVIAWDEIAGHHVYRRNIDIAFADGTIVFVGRDYPGTADRIIDGGDRLVLPGLIDIHAHPEHEPLYRGVREEHGLRNMHMTGLYERSQAFSAPDDEARAASAEFAYCELLLSGVTSLVDISPAWDGWIELLAKSGMRGFLAPGYASARWRLGTDFDLQYTWDEARGREGFATALALIDGAARHPCGRLSGVVSPMQIDTCTTDLLRDSHDAARERGLPFTVHVAQSVSEVREIIRRHGKTPVQWAHEIGILGPDTILGHALFLDTHSWIRWWTETDLKLIAETGSSVAHCPTPFARYGQVMESFGGYLRAGVNMGLGTDTAPHNLVEEMRKAAILARIAARDIATVATSDLLYAATAGGAKALMRNDLGRIATGKKADFVLVDLKVPQMIPARDPLRSFIYHAADRAVRDVFIDGTQVVANGMVLTLDQSGAADRLHRAQQRMLDGASQRDYRGRNAEAIVPLGLPLAD
;
A
#
# COMPACT_ATOMS: atom_id res chain seq x y z
N MET A 1 -7.51 7.72 -32.96
CA MET A 1 -6.54 7.63 -31.85
C MET A 1 -6.05 9.03 -31.55
N THR A 2 -6.21 9.49 -30.32
CA THR A 2 -5.72 10.81 -29.90
C THR A 2 -4.33 10.62 -29.28
N THR A 3 -3.31 11.21 -29.92
CA THR A 3 -1.92 11.13 -29.46
C THR A 3 -1.57 12.33 -28.59
N THR A 4 -1.11 12.09 -27.38
CA THR A 4 -0.55 13.12 -26.50
C THR A 4 0.96 12.97 -26.45
N LEU A 5 1.67 14.11 -26.51
CA LEU A 5 3.12 14.20 -26.47
C LEU A 5 3.56 15.05 -25.28
N ILE A 6 4.32 14.46 -24.35
CA ILE A 6 5.15 15.23 -23.42
C ILE A 6 6.44 15.54 -24.16
N ARG A 7 6.63 16.83 -24.50
CA ARG A 7 7.76 17.28 -25.33
C ARG A 7 8.91 17.76 -24.46
N ASN A 8 10.10 17.30 -24.81
CA ASN A 8 11.37 17.78 -24.26
C ASN A 8 11.42 17.78 -22.73
N ALA A 9 11.05 16.66 -22.10
CA ALA A 9 11.12 16.51 -20.65
C ALA A 9 12.59 16.60 -20.18
N ASP A 10 12.89 17.49 -19.23
CA ASP A 10 14.26 17.72 -18.74
C ASP A 10 14.87 16.46 -18.15
N TRP A 11 14.07 15.72 -17.40
CA TRP A 11 14.45 14.45 -16.82
C TRP A 11 13.32 13.42 -16.97
N VAL A 12 13.69 12.22 -17.36
CA VAL A 12 12.78 11.06 -17.40
C VAL A 12 13.45 9.88 -16.72
N ILE A 13 12.73 9.25 -15.81
CA ILE A 13 13.10 7.95 -15.26
C ILE A 13 12.49 6.88 -16.16
N ALA A 14 13.24 6.47 -17.18
CA ALA A 14 12.83 5.46 -18.13
C ALA A 14 13.24 4.05 -17.67
N TRP A 15 12.60 3.04 -18.22
CA TRP A 15 12.98 1.66 -18.03
C TRP A 15 13.92 1.20 -19.14
N ASP A 16 15.06 0.60 -18.78
CA ASP A 16 15.94 -0.07 -19.70
C ASP A 16 15.62 -1.56 -19.73
N GLU A 17 15.05 -2.03 -20.83
CA GLU A 17 14.61 -3.43 -20.98
C GLU A 17 15.78 -4.42 -21.01
N ILE A 18 16.97 -3.98 -21.43
CA ILE A 18 18.17 -4.82 -21.49
C ILE A 18 18.81 -4.93 -20.10
N ALA A 19 18.97 -3.80 -19.44
CA ALA A 19 19.57 -3.74 -18.10
C ALA A 19 18.61 -4.21 -17.00
N GLY A 20 17.29 -4.17 -17.25
CA GLY A 20 16.25 -4.58 -16.30
C GLY A 20 16.11 -3.64 -15.10
N HIS A 21 16.42 -2.35 -15.27
CA HIS A 21 16.30 -1.34 -14.22
C HIS A 21 15.96 0.06 -14.75
N HIS A 22 15.57 0.96 -13.84
CA HIS A 22 15.32 2.36 -14.18
C HIS A 22 16.62 3.12 -14.47
N VAL A 23 16.58 3.99 -15.49
CA VAL A 23 17.69 4.87 -15.88
C VAL A 23 17.21 6.29 -16.07
N TYR A 24 18.09 7.26 -15.84
CA TYR A 24 17.81 8.63 -16.24
C TYR A 24 18.00 8.83 -17.75
N ARG A 25 17.04 9.51 -18.37
CA ARG A 25 17.18 10.13 -19.69
C ARG A 25 16.90 11.61 -19.59
N ARG A 26 17.50 12.40 -20.47
CA ARG A 26 17.35 13.86 -20.47
C ARG A 26 16.94 14.38 -21.83
N ASN A 27 16.11 15.45 -21.80
CA ASN A 27 15.66 16.18 -22.99
C ASN A 27 15.08 15.20 -24.01
N ILE A 28 14.09 14.43 -23.62
CA ILE A 28 13.42 13.44 -24.47
C ILE A 28 11.91 13.64 -24.47
N ASP A 29 11.29 13.13 -25.51
CA ASP A 29 9.87 13.11 -25.75
C ASP A 29 9.26 11.78 -25.25
N ILE A 30 8.03 11.83 -24.73
CA ILE A 30 7.20 10.67 -24.44
C ILE A 30 5.87 10.87 -25.19
N ALA A 31 5.57 10.00 -26.16
CA ALA A 31 4.27 9.99 -26.81
C ALA A 31 3.43 8.79 -26.35
N PHE A 32 2.15 9.02 -26.16
CA PHE A 32 1.20 7.98 -25.76
C PHE A 32 -0.16 8.16 -26.42
N ALA A 33 -0.82 7.04 -26.70
CA ALA A 33 -2.14 6.97 -27.30
C ALA A 33 -2.90 5.76 -26.74
N ASP A 34 -4.19 5.88 -26.55
CA ASP A 34 -5.08 4.80 -26.07
C ASP A 34 -4.53 4.08 -24.82
N GLY A 35 -4.06 4.86 -23.85
CA GLY A 35 -3.53 4.35 -22.58
C GLY A 35 -2.17 3.65 -22.67
N THR A 36 -1.48 3.71 -23.82
CA THR A 36 -0.20 3.02 -24.03
C THR A 36 0.89 4.00 -24.49
N ILE A 37 2.09 3.84 -23.96
CA ILE A 37 3.27 4.61 -24.40
C ILE A 37 3.71 4.08 -25.77
N VAL A 38 3.70 4.94 -26.77
CA VAL A 38 4.04 4.57 -28.15
C VAL A 38 5.46 4.99 -28.54
N PHE A 39 6.06 5.94 -27.79
CA PHE A 39 7.43 6.42 -28.06
C PHE A 39 8.10 6.97 -26.81
N VAL A 40 9.37 6.68 -26.65
CA VAL A 40 10.26 7.26 -25.63
C VAL A 40 11.63 7.53 -26.26
N GLY A 41 11.94 8.77 -26.56
CA GLY A 41 13.17 9.12 -27.26
C GLY A 41 13.28 10.60 -27.56
N ARG A 42 14.25 11.01 -28.38
CA ARG A 42 14.37 12.36 -28.89
C ARG A 42 13.59 12.50 -30.18
N ASP A 43 13.06 13.70 -30.40
CA ASP A 43 12.47 14.13 -31.67
C ASP A 43 11.36 13.16 -32.14
N TYR A 44 10.23 13.11 -31.43
CA TYR A 44 9.10 12.28 -31.81
C TYR A 44 8.71 12.51 -33.28
N PRO A 45 8.79 11.50 -34.15
CA PRO A 45 8.60 11.67 -35.59
C PRO A 45 7.14 11.78 -36.02
N GLY A 46 6.18 11.52 -35.12
CA GLY A 46 4.75 11.54 -35.41
C GLY A 46 4.11 12.90 -35.21
N THR A 47 2.80 12.95 -35.46
CA THR A 47 1.94 14.07 -35.09
C THR A 47 1.29 13.85 -33.72
N ALA A 48 1.10 14.93 -32.96
CA ALA A 48 0.41 14.88 -31.68
C ALA A 48 -0.78 15.83 -31.69
N ASP A 49 -1.92 15.34 -31.20
CA ASP A 49 -3.15 16.14 -31.07
C ASP A 49 -3.08 17.07 -29.85
N ARG A 50 -2.34 16.64 -28.81
CA ARG A 50 -2.08 17.41 -27.58
C ARG A 50 -0.59 17.39 -27.27
N ILE A 51 -0.06 18.57 -26.93
CA ILE A 51 1.33 18.71 -26.51
C ILE A 51 1.36 19.25 -25.08
N ILE A 52 2.16 18.59 -24.24
CA ILE A 52 2.46 18.98 -22.86
C ILE A 52 3.92 19.39 -22.84
N ASP A 53 4.22 20.57 -22.32
CA ASP A 53 5.60 21.02 -22.13
C ASP A 53 6.25 20.23 -20.98
N GLY A 54 7.34 19.52 -21.29
CA GLY A 54 8.16 18.75 -20.36
C GLY A 54 9.30 19.53 -19.74
N GLY A 55 9.48 20.80 -20.13
CA GLY A 55 10.51 21.68 -19.55
C GLY A 55 10.30 21.86 -18.03
N ASP A 56 11.40 21.90 -17.28
CA ASP A 56 11.38 21.95 -15.80
C ASP A 56 10.61 20.81 -15.13
N ARG A 57 10.52 19.64 -15.78
CA ARG A 57 9.83 18.44 -15.27
C ARG A 57 10.76 17.25 -15.12
N LEU A 58 10.55 16.51 -14.01
CA LEU A 58 10.93 15.11 -13.91
C LEU A 58 9.68 14.27 -14.21
N VAL A 59 9.76 13.42 -15.22
CA VAL A 59 8.72 12.42 -15.49
C VAL A 59 9.19 11.08 -14.95
N LEU A 60 8.39 10.47 -14.06
CA LEU A 60 8.66 9.16 -13.49
C LEU A 60 7.44 8.21 -13.68
N PRO A 61 7.66 6.89 -13.63
CA PRO A 61 6.56 5.94 -13.70
C PRO A 61 5.55 6.18 -12.58
N GLY A 62 4.29 5.92 -12.84
CA GLY A 62 3.28 5.91 -11.80
C GLY A 62 3.66 5.00 -10.64
N LEU A 63 3.49 5.49 -9.42
CA LEU A 63 3.78 4.73 -8.21
C LEU A 63 2.71 3.67 -7.97
N ILE A 64 3.10 2.55 -7.38
CA ILE A 64 2.26 1.37 -7.14
C ILE A 64 2.26 1.06 -5.65
N ASP A 65 1.12 1.31 -5.02
CA ASP A 65 0.86 0.97 -3.63
C ASP A 65 0.26 -0.44 -3.55
N ILE A 66 1.01 -1.39 -3.00
CA ILE A 66 0.58 -2.79 -2.94
C ILE A 66 -0.05 -3.20 -1.61
N HIS A 67 -0.34 -2.23 -0.72
CA HIS A 67 -0.95 -2.52 0.58
C HIS A 67 -1.50 -1.24 1.23
N ALA A 68 -2.80 -1.05 1.21
CA ALA A 68 -3.45 0.09 1.88
C ALA A 68 -4.86 -0.26 2.36
N HIS A 69 -5.33 0.47 3.39
CA HIS A 69 -6.66 0.36 4.00
C HIS A 69 -7.45 1.67 3.89
N PRO A 70 -7.87 2.09 2.70
CA PRO A 70 -8.47 3.41 2.46
C PRO A 70 -9.79 3.63 3.21
N GLU A 71 -10.57 2.57 3.42
CA GLU A 71 -11.95 2.68 3.91
C GLU A 71 -12.06 3.06 5.39
N HIS A 72 -10.96 2.98 6.17
CA HIS A 72 -11.00 3.32 7.60
C HIS A 72 -9.80 4.12 8.10
N GLU A 73 -8.62 4.01 7.51
CA GLU A 73 -7.42 4.66 8.06
C GLU A 73 -7.51 6.19 8.16
N PRO A 74 -8.07 6.93 7.19
CA PRO A 74 -8.30 8.36 7.37
C PRO A 74 -9.17 8.75 8.58
N LEU A 75 -10.08 7.86 9.04
CA LEU A 75 -10.88 8.08 10.24
C LEU A 75 -10.04 8.15 11.53
N TYR A 76 -8.84 7.58 11.52
CA TYR A 76 -7.94 7.57 12.69
C TYR A 76 -7.06 8.81 12.81
N ARG A 77 -7.22 9.82 11.96
CA ARG A 77 -6.45 11.07 12.05
C ARG A 77 -6.72 11.76 13.38
N GLY A 78 -5.64 12.06 14.12
CA GLY A 78 -5.74 12.60 15.47
C GLY A 78 -6.10 11.58 16.56
N VAL A 79 -6.40 10.33 16.17
CA VAL A 79 -6.44 9.21 17.10
C VAL A 79 -5.01 8.72 17.28
N ARG A 80 -4.49 8.86 18.49
CA ARG A 80 -3.08 8.55 18.76
C ARG A 80 -2.81 7.05 18.76
N GLU A 81 -1.57 6.68 18.49
CA GLU A 81 -1.06 5.31 18.54
C GLU A 81 -0.54 4.90 19.92
N GLU A 82 -0.22 5.86 20.80
CA GLU A 82 0.45 5.65 22.10
C GLU A 82 -0.51 5.13 23.18
N HIS A 83 -1.59 4.50 22.81
CA HIS A 83 -2.49 3.78 23.72
C HIS A 83 -2.19 2.27 23.69
N GLY A 84 -2.83 1.54 24.59
CA GLY A 84 -2.58 0.13 24.79
C GLY A 84 -1.63 -0.15 25.97
N LEU A 85 -1.21 -1.38 26.11
CA LEU A 85 -0.37 -1.80 27.24
C LEU A 85 1.10 -1.64 26.88
N ARG A 86 1.81 -0.87 27.70
CA ARG A 86 3.23 -0.56 27.51
C ARG A 86 4.13 -1.78 27.35
N ASN A 87 3.80 -2.88 28.00
CA ASN A 87 4.59 -4.12 28.02
C ASN A 87 4.11 -5.15 26.99
N MET A 88 3.06 -4.84 26.21
CA MET A 88 2.54 -5.71 25.18
C MET A 88 2.64 -4.96 23.84
N HIS A 89 3.60 -5.35 23.03
CA HIS A 89 3.87 -4.72 21.74
C HIS A 89 2.64 -4.69 20.84
N MET A 90 2.33 -3.52 20.27
CA MET A 90 1.20 -3.28 19.38
C MET A 90 -0.20 -3.54 19.96
N THR A 91 -0.39 -3.61 21.27
CA THR A 91 -1.75 -3.75 21.82
C THR A 91 -2.66 -2.58 21.44
N GLY A 92 -2.11 -1.40 21.15
CA GLY A 92 -2.84 -0.27 20.58
C GLY A 92 -3.52 -0.59 19.25
N LEU A 93 -2.93 -1.43 18.39
CA LEU A 93 -3.57 -1.90 17.16
C LEU A 93 -4.88 -2.64 17.46
N TYR A 94 -4.84 -3.62 18.35
CA TYR A 94 -6.00 -4.44 18.71
C TYR A 94 -7.07 -3.63 19.46
N GLU A 95 -6.65 -2.75 20.38
CA GLU A 95 -7.52 -1.86 21.13
C GLU A 95 -8.23 -0.87 20.18
N ARG A 96 -7.47 -0.26 19.25
CA ARG A 96 -8.01 0.63 18.23
C ARG A 96 -9.01 -0.07 17.33
N SER A 97 -8.65 -1.23 16.80
CA SER A 97 -9.53 -2.02 15.92
C SER A 97 -10.83 -2.44 16.59
N GLN A 98 -10.83 -2.63 17.90
CA GLN A 98 -12.03 -2.98 18.64
C GLN A 98 -12.88 -1.74 18.99
N ALA A 99 -12.26 -0.67 19.50
CA ALA A 99 -12.98 0.52 19.98
C ALA A 99 -13.40 1.46 18.84
N PHE A 100 -12.59 1.56 17.80
CA PHE A 100 -12.78 2.48 16.68
C PHE A 100 -12.92 1.69 15.38
N SER A 101 -14.09 1.75 14.78
CA SER A 101 -14.37 1.15 13.46
C SER A 101 -15.25 2.09 12.65
N ALA A 102 -15.19 2.02 11.32
CA ALA A 102 -16.07 2.79 10.46
C ALA A 102 -17.54 2.51 10.84
N PRO A 103 -18.34 3.54 11.20
CA PRO A 103 -19.67 3.33 11.74
C PRO A 103 -20.68 2.79 10.71
N ASP A 104 -20.49 3.13 9.43
CA ASP A 104 -21.40 2.82 8.32
C ASP A 104 -20.68 2.91 6.97
N ASP A 105 -21.36 2.59 5.88
CA ASP A 105 -20.80 2.63 4.53
C ASP A 105 -20.59 4.07 4.02
N GLU A 106 -21.33 5.07 4.51
CA GLU A 106 -21.06 6.48 4.24
C GLU A 106 -19.69 6.89 4.79
N ALA A 107 -19.34 6.42 5.98
CA ALA A 107 -18.04 6.67 6.60
C ALA A 107 -16.92 5.98 5.81
N ARG A 108 -17.14 4.74 5.36
CA ARG A 108 -16.17 4.02 4.52
C ARG A 108 -15.94 4.75 3.18
N ALA A 109 -17.04 5.15 2.53
CA ALA A 109 -16.96 5.89 1.27
C ALA A 109 -16.21 7.23 1.42
N ALA A 110 -16.50 8.00 2.48
CA ALA A 110 -15.82 9.28 2.75
C ALA A 110 -14.33 9.07 3.04
N SER A 111 -14.00 8.06 3.83
CA SER A 111 -12.62 7.67 4.15
C SER A 111 -11.85 7.26 2.89
N ALA A 112 -12.42 6.35 2.09
CA ALA A 112 -11.81 5.87 0.87
C ALA A 112 -11.62 6.99 -0.17
N GLU A 113 -12.65 7.85 -0.39
CA GLU A 113 -12.54 8.97 -1.34
C GLU A 113 -11.42 9.94 -0.91
N PHE A 114 -11.31 10.21 0.38
CA PHE A 114 -10.24 11.06 0.90
C PHE A 114 -8.85 10.40 0.72
N ALA A 115 -8.71 9.12 1.05
CA ALA A 115 -7.47 8.37 0.85
C ALA A 115 -7.05 8.30 -0.63
N TYR A 116 -8.00 8.09 -1.54
CA TYR A 116 -7.72 8.07 -2.98
C TYR A 116 -7.20 9.42 -3.47
N CYS A 117 -7.72 10.52 -2.93
CA CYS A 117 -7.16 11.84 -3.24
C CYS A 117 -5.70 11.98 -2.78
N GLU A 118 -5.37 11.51 -1.57
CA GLU A 118 -3.99 11.55 -1.07
C GLU A 118 -3.04 10.68 -1.91
N LEU A 119 -3.48 9.46 -2.24
CA LEU A 119 -2.73 8.54 -3.11
C LEU A 119 -2.44 9.19 -4.46
N LEU A 120 -3.45 9.73 -5.13
CA LEU A 120 -3.31 10.42 -6.41
C LEU A 120 -2.35 11.62 -6.31
N LEU A 121 -2.47 12.44 -5.27
CA LEU A 121 -1.60 13.60 -5.03
C LEU A 121 -0.16 13.20 -4.71
N SER A 122 0.06 12.00 -4.18
CA SER A 122 1.41 11.46 -3.98
C SER A 122 2.00 10.75 -5.21
N GLY A 123 1.23 10.67 -6.32
CA GLY A 123 1.66 10.04 -7.56
C GLY A 123 1.37 8.55 -7.67
N VAL A 124 0.54 7.99 -6.79
CA VAL A 124 0.08 6.60 -6.90
C VAL A 124 -0.91 6.47 -8.05
N THR A 125 -0.64 5.54 -8.95
CA THR A 125 -1.48 5.26 -10.12
C THR A 125 -2.14 3.89 -10.04
N SER A 126 -1.57 2.98 -9.24
CA SER A 126 -2.09 1.64 -9.01
C SER A 126 -2.14 1.36 -7.50
N LEU A 127 -3.25 0.80 -7.04
CA LEU A 127 -3.55 0.60 -5.62
C LEU A 127 -4.06 -0.81 -5.36
N VAL A 128 -3.49 -1.52 -4.39
CA VAL A 128 -4.13 -2.65 -3.73
C VAL A 128 -4.93 -2.12 -2.55
N ASP A 129 -6.24 -2.13 -2.70
CA ASP A 129 -7.19 -1.66 -1.69
C ASP A 129 -7.69 -2.84 -0.87
N ILE A 130 -7.14 -3.00 0.34
CA ILE A 130 -7.50 -4.05 1.29
C ILE A 130 -8.59 -3.51 2.21
N SER A 131 -9.82 -3.80 1.89
CA SER A 131 -11.01 -3.32 2.61
C SER A 131 -12.01 -4.45 2.84
N PRO A 132 -12.80 -4.46 3.91
CA PRO A 132 -14.00 -5.29 3.95
C PRO A 132 -14.94 -4.86 2.82
N ALA A 133 -15.80 -5.75 2.37
CA ALA A 133 -16.82 -5.43 1.37
C ALA A 133 -17.77 -4.33 1.87
N TRP A 134 -18.05 -3.32 1.02
CA TRP A 134 -19.01 -2.26 1.30
C TRP A 134 -19.68 -1.76 0.01
N ASP A 135 -20.87 -1.18 0.13
CA ASP A 135 -21.69 -0.77 -1.01
C ASP A 135 -21.11 0.50 -1.68
N GLY A 136 -20.92 0.45 -3.01
CA GLY A 136 -20.39 1.54 -3.80
C GLY A 136 -18.86 1.54 -3.97
N TRP A 137 -18.13 0.59 -3.40
CA TRP A 137 -16.66 0.53 -3.47
C TRP A 137 -16.12 0.48 -4.90
N ILE A 138 -16.65 -0.44 -5.72
CA ILE A 138 -16.22 -0.60 -7.12
C ILE A 138 -16.39 0.71 -7.90
N GLU A 139 -17.56 1.34 -7.76
CA GLU A 139 -17.87 2.59 -8.47
C GLU A 139 -17.00 3.77 -8.02
N LEU A 140 -16.74 3.89 -6.71
CA LEU A 140 -15.89 4.94 -6.18
C LEU A 140 -14.43 4.77 -6.65
N LEU A 141 -13.91 3.54 -6.60
CA LEU A 141 -12.55 3.25 -7.07
C LEU A 141 -12.43 3.46 -8.58
N ALA A 142 -13.43 3.05 -9.36
CA ALA A 142 -13.49 3.33 -10.81
C ALA A 142 -13.51 4.83 -11.11
N LYS A 143 -14.32 5.60 -10.36
CA LYS A 143 -14.44 7.07 -10.46
C LYS A 143 -13.10 7.77 -10.16
N SER A 144 -12.30 7.26 -9.24
CA SER A 144 -11.00 7.84 -8.91
C SER A 144 -10.06 7.94 -10.11
N GLY A 145 -10.22 7.07 -11.09
CA GLY A 145 -9.35 6.95 -12.26
C GLY A 145 -8.14 6.06 -12.03
N MET A 146 -7.86 5.61 -10.80
CA MET A 146 -6.76 4.70 -10.48
C MET A 146 -6.93 3.31 -11.12
N ARG A 147 -5.83 2.61 -11.29
CA ARG A 147 -5.86 1.15 -11.46
C ARG A 147 -6.07 0.53 -10.09
N GLY A 148 -7.27 0.01 -9.87
CA GLY A 148 -7.66 -0.60 -8.60
C GLY A 148 -7.49 -2.11 -8.64
N PHE A 149 -6.82 -2.64 -7.62
CA PHE A 149 -6.74 -4.06 -7.33
C PHE A 149 -7.51 -4.27 -6.02
N LEU A 150 -8.80 -4.59 -6.14
CA LEU A 150 -9.65 -4.81 -4.98
C LEU A 150 -9.20 -6.06 -4.24
N ALA A 151 -8.96 -5.91 -2.96
CA ALA A 151 -8.56 -6.99 -2.06
C ALA A 151 -9.59 -7.13 -0.92
N PRO A 152 -10.79 -7.68 -1.20
CA PRO A 152 -11.85 -7.78 -0.21
C PRO A 152 -11.42 -8.70 0.93
N GLY A 153 -11.30 -8.13 2.14
CA GLY A 153 -10.82 -8.83 3.33
C GLY A 153 -11.90 -9.68 4.00
N TYR A 154 -11.54 -10.90 4.39
CA TYR A 154 -12.39 -11.82 5.15
C TYR A 154 -11.54 -12.65 6.12
N ALA A 155 -12.18 -13.18 7.18
CA ALA A 155 -11.51 -13.98 8.19
C ALA A 155 -12.48 -14.92 8.92
N SER A 156 -11.97 -16.07 9.41
CA SER A 156 -12.70 -17.02 10.25
C SER A 156 -12.71 -16.62 11.72
N ALA A 157 -11.92 -15.65 12.15
CA ALA A 157 -11.91 -15.17 13.52
C ALA A 157 -11.88 -13.65 13.60
N ARG A 158 -12.29 -13.13 14.76
CA ARG A 158 -12.12 -11.73 15.14
C ARG A 158 -11.23 -11.64 16.37
N TRP A 159 -10.36 -10.66 16.40
CA TRP A 159 -9.61 -10.29 17.60
C TRP A 159 -10.56 -9.71 18.64
N ARG A 160 -10.30 -10.05 19.89
CA ARG A 160 -10.98 -9.51 21.06
C ARG A 160 -9.98 -9.27 22.17
N LEU A 161 -9.98 -8.09 22.74
CA LEU A 161 -9.31 -7.80 24.01
C LEU A 161 -10.31 -8.00 25.15
N GLY A 162 -9.88 -8.72 26.20
CA GLY A 162 -10.60 -8.85 27.45
C GLY A 162 -10.06 -7.89 28.53
N THR A 163 -10.72 -7.89 29.69
CA THR A 163 -10.31 -7.07 30.85
C THR A 163 -9.00 -7.54 31.48
N ASP A 164 -8.56 -8.75 31.17
CA ASP A 164 -7.31 -9.38 31.58
C ASP A 164 -6.11 -9.03 30.65
N PHE A 165 -6.36 -8.20 29.65
CA PHE A 165 -5.38 -7.77 28.64
C PHE A 165 -4.84 -8.88 27.75
N ASP A 166 -5.57 -10.00 27.64
CA ASP A 166 -5.23 -11.08 26.76
C ASP A 166 -5.88 -10.91 25.39
N LEU A 167 -5.12 -11.17 24.32
CA LEU A 167 -5.65 -11.19 22.96
C LEU A 167 -6.34 -12.52 22.71
N GLN A 168 -7.65 -12.46 22.55
CA GLN A 168 -8.52 -13.60 22.32
C GLN A 168 -9.01 -13.62 20.87
N TYR A 169 -9.41 -14.81 20.41
CA TYR A 169 -9.93 -15.06 19.07
C TYR A 169 -11.34 -15.62 19.15
N THR A 170 -12.30 -14.93 18.57
CA THR A 170 -13.66 -15.45 18.42
C THR A 170 -13.81 -16.06 17.04
N TRP A 171 -13.84 -17.39 16.98
CA TRP A 171 -13.89 -18.16 15.74
C TRP A 171 -15.30 -18.33 15.20
N ASP A 172 -15.48 -18.16 13.89
CA ASP A 172 -16.70 -18.37 13.11
C ASP A 172 -16.28 -18.73 11.67
N GLU A 173 -16.13 -20.02 11.43
CA GLU A 173 -15.70 -20.54 10.12
C GLU A 173 -16.75 -20.28 9.03
N ALA A 174 -18.04 -20.38 9.36
CA ALA A 174 -19.13 -20.15 8.40
C ALA A 174 -19.07 -18.72 7.86
N ARG A 175 -18.84 -17.74 8.75
CA ARG A 175 -18.63 -16.34 8.37
C ARG A 175 -17.38 -16.16 7.49
N GLY A 176 -16.29 -16.86 7.80
CA GLY A 176 -15.08 -16.84 6.98
C GLY A 176 -15.34 -17.31 5.56
N ARG A 177 -16.10 -18.40 5.41
CA ARG A 177 -16.50 -18.97 4.12
C ARG A 177 -17.46 -18.06 3.33
N GLU A 178 -18.44 -17.47 4.00
CA GLU A 178 -19.34 -16.49 3.39
C GLU A 178 -18.57 -15.26 2.89
N GLY A 179 -17.67 -14.73 3.72
CA GLY A 179 -16.80 -13.62 3.34
C GLY A 179 -15.91 -13.94 2.14
N PHE A 180 -15.36 -15.14 2.07
CA PHE A 180 -14.57 -15.62 0.93
C PHE A 180 -15.41 -15.66 -0.35
N ALA A 181 -16.61 -16.22 -0.32
CA ALA A 181 -17.49 -16.26 -1.48
C ALA A 181 -17.88 -14.84 -1.95
N THR A 182 -18.19 -13.94 -1.01
CA THR A 182 -18.47 -12.51 -1.31
C THR A 182 -17.27 -11.82 -1.93
N ALA A 183 -16.07 -12.07 -1.42
CA ALA A 183 -14.83 -11.50 -1.94
C ALA A 183 -14.59 -11.90 -3.40
N LEU A 184 -14.74 -13.18 -3.73
CA LEU A 184 -14.60 -13.66 -5.11
C LEU A 184 -15.63 -13.03 -6.05
N ALA A 185 -16.88 -12.90 -5.61
CA ALA A 185 -17.94 -12.27 -6.40
C ALA A 185 -17.65 -10.79 -6.68
N LEU A 186 -17.12 -10.05 -5.70
CA LEU A 186 -16.69 -8.65 -5.86
C LEU A 186 -15.52 -8.52 -6.83
N ILE A 187 -14.50 -9.36 -6.71
CA ILE A 187 -13.36 -9.40 -7.62
C ILE A 187 -13.83 -9.65 -9.05
N ASP A 188 -14.69 -10.65 -9.26
CA ASP A 188 -15.27 -10.97 -10.56
C ASP A 188 -16.14 -9.82 -11.11
N GLY A 189 -16.84 -9.09 -10.23
CA GLY A 189 -17.59 -7.88 -10.56
C GLY A 189 -16.68 -6.73 -11.02
N ALA A 190 -15.64 -6.46 -10.27
CA ALA A 190 -14.66 -5.42 -10.56
C ALA A 190 -13.94 -5.65 -11.91
N ALA A 191 -13.56 -6.90 -12.19
CA ALA A 191 -12.91 -7.27 -13.45
C ALA A 191 -13.79 -7.02 -14.69
N ARG A 192 -15.13 -7.01 -14.54
CA ARG A 192 -16.09 -6.71 -15.60
C ARG A 192 -16.48 -5.24 -15.69
N HIS A 193 -15.98 -4.39 -14.80
CA HIS A 193 -16.33 -2.97 -14.82
C HIS A 193 -15.85 -2.30 -16.11
N PRO A 194 -16.71 -1.48 -16.78
CA PRO A 194 -16.42 -0.92 -18.12
C PRO A 194 -15.21 0.02 -18.16
N CYS A 195 -14.73 0.53 -17.03
CA CYS A 195 -13.51 1.36 -17.01
C CYS A 195 -12.23 0.59 -17.41
N GLY A 196 -12.22 -0.75 -17.35
CA GLY A 196 -11.09 -1.61 -17.76
C GLY A 196 -9.83 -1.48 -16.89
N ARG A 197 -9.89 -0.76 -15.77
CA ARG A 197 -8.75 -0.52 -14.86
C ARG A 197 -8.83 -1.28 -13.55
N LEU A 198 -9.93 -1.99 -13.28
CA LEU A 198 -10.11 -2.73 -12.05
C LEU A 198 -9.75 -4.20 -12.21
N SER A 199 -9.18 -4.76 -11.17
CA SER A 199 -8.81 -6.17 -11.03
C SER A 199 -8.97 -6.58 -9.56
N GLY A 200 -8.55 -7.78 -9.19
CA GLY A 200 -8.63 -8.27 -7.82
C GLY A 200 -7.33 -8.84 -7.29
N VAL A 201 -7.28 -8.94 -5.97
CA VAL A 201 -6.31 -9.71 -5.19
C VAL A 201 -7.11 -10.53 -4.18
N VAL A 202 -6.85 -11.82 -4.07
CA VAL A 202 -7.51 -12.64 -3.05
C VAL A 202 -6.84 -12.39 -1.70
N SER A 203 -7.64 -11.97 -0.70
CA SER A 203 -7.12 -11.41 0.56
C SER A 203 -7.81 -12.00 1.80
N PRO A 204 -7.45 -13.23 2.26
CA PRO A 204 -7.74 -13.62 3.64
C PRO A 204 -6.94 -12.70 4.57
N MET A 205 -7.63 -11.97 5.44
CA MET A 205 -7.06 -10.80 6.15
C MET A 205 -5.73 -11.11 6.85
N GLN A 206 -5.71 -12.13 7.74
CA GLN A 206 -4.58 -12.38 8.64
C GLN A 206 -4.30 -13.87 8.73
N ILE A 207 -3.03 -14.23 8.82
CA ILE A 207 -2.63 -15.63 9.00
C ILE A 207 -3.14 -16.21 10.32
N ASP A 208 -3.29 -15.40 11.36
CA ASP A 208 -3.73 -15.81 12.69
C ASP A 208 -5.26 -15.83 12.88
N THR A 209 -6.01 -15.18 11.98
CA THR A 209 -7.49 -15.13 12.03
C THR A 209 -8.18 -16.00 10.99
N CYS A 210 -7.44 -16.70 10.16
CA CYS A 210 -7.97 -17.62 9.17
C CYS A 210 -7.63 -19.07 9.53
N THR A 211 -8.56 -19.99 9.24
CA THR A 211 -8.28 -21.43 9.34
C THR A 211 -7.32 -21.85 8.22
N THR A 212 -6.61 -22.95 8.42
CA THR A 212 -5.70 -23.53 7.43
C THR A 212 -6.40 -23.79 6.10
N ASP A 213 -7.61 -24.36 6.17
CA ASP A 213 -8.38 -24.69 4.97
C ASP A 213 -8.84 -23.44 4.24
N LEU A 214 -9.25 -22.37 4.96
CA LEU A 214 -9.61 -21.10 4.33
C LEU A 214 -8.41 -20.46 3.64
N LEU A 215 -7.21 -20.49 4.25
CA LEU A 215 -5.99 -19.97 3.65
C LEU A 215 -5.61 -20.70 2.36
N ARG A 216 -5.65 -22.06 2.39
CA ARG A 216 -5.36 -22.89 1.21
C ARG A 216 -6.35 -22.68 0.08
N ASP A 217 -7.66 -22.75 0.38
CA ASP A 217 -8.71 -22.55 -0.62
C ASP A 217 -8.66 -21.15 -1.22
N SER A 218 -8.27 -20.13 -0.44
CA SER A 218 -8.08 -18.77 -0.92
C SER A 218 -6.91 -18.67 -1.89
N HIS A 219 -5.78 -19.31 -1.58
CA HIS A 219 -4.60 -19.33 -2.45
C HIS A 219 -4.87 -20.11 -3.74
N ASP A 220 -5.55 -21.24 -3.64
CA ASP A 220 -5.94 -22.03 -4.82
C ASP A 220 -6.90 -21.24 -5.72
N ALA A 221 -7.90 -20.53 -5.14
CA ALA A 221 -8.81 -19.67 -5.89
C ALA A 221 -8.11 -18.50 -6.60
N ALA A 222 -7.05 -17.94 -5.99
CA ALA A 222 -6.22 -16.93 -6.63
C ALA A 222 -5.50 -17.50 -7.86
N ARG A 223 -4.87 -18.67 -7.72
CA ARG A 223 -4.16 -19.38 -8.80
C ARG A 223 -5.10 -19.76 -9.96
N GLU A 224 -6.27 -20.30 -9.65
CA GLU A 224 -7.27 -20.65 -10.66
C GLU A 224 -7.72 -19.45 -11.50
N ARG A 225 -7.72 -18.23 -10.90
CA ARG A 225 -8.08 -16.98 -11.56
C ARG A 225 -6.89 -16.23 -12.18
N GLY A 226 -5.66 -16.71 -11.97
CA GLY A 226 -4.45 -15.99 -12.38
C GLY A 226 -4.29 -14.63 -11.67
N LEU A 227 -4.71 -14.54 -10.40
CA LEU A 227 -4.68 -13.34 -9.58
C LEU A 227 -3.61 -13.42 -8.50
N PRO A 228 -3.08 -12.29 -8.02
CA PRO A 228 -2.26 -12.26 -6.82
C PRO A 228 -3.06 -12.68 -5.58
N PHE A 229 -2.33 -13.22 -4.61
CA PHE A 229 -2.82 -13.55 -3.27
C PHE A 229 -2.08 -12.68 -2.25
N THR A 230 -2.78 -12.10 -1.27
CA THR A 230 -2.16 -11.33 -0.19
C THR A 230 -2.70 -11.76 1.17
N VAL A 231 -1.83 -11.76 2.17
CA VAL A 231 -2.21 -12.04 3.56
C VAL A 231 -1.22 -11.35 4.49
N HIS A 232 -1.72 -10.79 5.61
CA HIS A 232 -0.84 -10.24 6.63
C HIS A 232 -0.12 -11.40 7.35
N VAL A 233 1.21 -11.33 7.40
CA VAL A 233 2.09 -12.36 7.97
C VAL A 233 3.23 -11.70 8.71
N ALA A 234 3.50 -12.16 9.92
CA ALA A 234 4.59 -11.66 10.77
C ALA A 234 4.53 -10.14 10.99
N GLN A 235 3.32 -9.60 11.17
CA GLN A 235 3.10 -8.17 11.38
C GLN A 235 3.22 -7.73 12.84
N SER A 236 3.00 -8.64 13.79
CA SER A 236 3.07 -8.31 15.22
C SER A 236 3.67 -9.45 16.04
N VAL A 237 4.27 -9.09 17.18
CA VAL A 237 4.80 -10.07 18.13
C VAL A 237 3.67 -10.97 18.67
N SER A 238 2.47 -10.43 18.86
CA SER A 238 1.31 -11.20 19.33
C SER A 238 0.89 -12.26 18.31
N GLU A 239 0.82 -11.90 17.03
CA GLU A 239 0.56 -12.85 15.93
C GLU A 239 1.62 -13.96 15.89
N VAL A 240 2.91 -13.58 15.90
CA VAL A 240 4.03 -14.56 15.87
C VAL A 240 3.90 -15.55 17.03
N ARG A 241 3.66 -15.06 18.26
CA ARG A 241 3.46 -15.91 19.42
C ARG A 241 2.24 -16.85 19.29
N GLU A 242 1.15 -16.34 18.74
CA GLU A 242 -0.05 -17.13 18.56
C GLU A 242 0.14 -18.24 17.51
N ILE A 243 0.80 -17.95 16.40
CA ILE A 243 1.13 -18.96 15.39
C ILE A 243 2.10 -20.01 15.95
N ILE A 244 3.12 -19.58 16.71
CA ILE A 244 4.04 -20.50 17.40
C ILE A 244 3.27 -21.38 18.39
N ARG A 245 2.35 -20.80 19.19
CA ARG A 245 1.53 -21.56 20.15
C ARG A 245 0.65 -22.61 19.47
N ARG A 246 0.07 -22.30 18.29
CA ARG A 246 -0.82 -23.23 17.56
C ARG A 246 -0.06 -24.30 16.79
N HIS A 247 1.06 -23.91 16.15
CA HIS A 247 1.68 -24.73 15.11
C HIS A 247 3.17 -25.05 15.38
N GLY A 248 3.77 -24.48 16.43
CA GLY A 248 5.19 -24.70 16.75
C GLY A 248 6.17 -24.09 15.73
N LYS A 249 5.70 -23.16 14.91
CA LYS A 249 6.42 -22.57 13.77
C LYS A 249 6.21 -21.07 13.75
N THR A 250 7.16 -20.33 13.13
CA THR A 250 6.94 -18.91 12.81
C THR A 250 5.81 -18.77 11.78
N PRO A 251 5.21 -17.58 11.63
CA PRO A 251 4.19 -17.35 10.60
C PRO A 251 4.67 -17.67 9.19
N VAL A 252 5.93 -17.36 8.84
CA VAL A 252 6.49 -17.65 7.52
C VAL A 252 6.69 -19.16 7.32
N GLN A 253 7.24 -19.87 8.32
CA GLN A 253 7.39 -21.33 8.27
C GLN A 253 6.04 -22.02 8.16
N TRP A 254 5.04 -21.52 8.87
CA TRP A 254 3.67 -22.05 8.78
C TRP A 254 3.05 -21.80 7.40
N ALA A 255 3.16 -20.57 6.87
CA ALA A 255 2.70 -20.25 5.53
C ALA A 255 3.36 -21.14 4.45
N HIS A 256 4.65 -21.43 4.60
CA HIS A 256 5.36 -22.36 3.72
C HIS A 256 4.83 -23.79 3.84
N GLU A 257 4.64 -24.30 5.06
CA GLU A 257 4.15 -25.67 5.30
C GLU A 257 2.76 -25.91 4.72
N ILE A 258 1.87 -24.91 4.84
CA ILE A 258 0.52 -25.01 4.27
C ILE A 258 0.46 -24.70 2.78
N GLY A 259 1.60 -24.35 2.14
CA GLY A 259 1.73 -24.24 0.71
C GLY A 259 1.19 -22.94 0.11
N ILE A 260 1.08 -21.85 0.89
CA ILE A 260 0.57 -20.54 0.42
C ILE A 260 1.68 -19.54 0.07
N LEU A 261 2.95 -19.93 0.07
CA LEU A 261 4.04 -19.13 -0.45
C LEU A 261 4.29 -19.44 -1.93
N GLY A 262 4.50 -18.40 -2.73
CA GLY A 262 4.74 -18.53 -4.16
C GLY A 262 4.99 -17.18 -4.84
N PRO A 263 5.32 -17.18 -6.15
CA PRO A 263 5.57 -15.94 -6.90
C PRO A 263 4.31 -15.08 -7.08
N ASP A 264 3.15 -15.64 -6.82
CA ASP A 264 1.82 -15.02 -6.81
C ASP A 264 1.41 -14.50 -5.42
N THR A 265 2.25 -14.72 -4.40
CA THR A 265 1.95 -14.34 -2.99
C THR A 265 2.64 -13.04 -2.60
N ILE A 266 1.85 -12.14 -1.98
CA ILE A 266 2.30 -10.90 -1.34
C ILE A 266 2.12 -11.05 0.17
N LEU A 267 3.22 -11.04 0.92
CA LEU A 267 3.20 -11.03 2.37
C LEU A 267 3.03 -9.60 2.87
N GLY A 268 1.91 -9.30 3.51
CA GLY A 268 1.69 -8.06 4.23
C GLY A 268 2.63 -8.01 5.42
N HIS A 269 3.64 -7.17 5.27
CA HIS A 269 4.70 -6.77 6.19
C HIS A 269 5.88 -7.72 6.33
N ALA A 270 5.70 -9.00 6.69
CA ALA A 270 6.80 -9.93 6.97
C ALA A 270 7.93 -9.26 7.80
N LEU A 271 7.53 -8.53 8.86
CA LEU A 271 8.44 -7.68 9.64
C LEU A 271 9.17 -8.49 10.70
N PHE A 272 8.43 -9.34 11.43
CA PHE A 272 8.92 -10.12 12.58
C PHE A 272 9.32 -11.54 12.18
N LEU A 273 10.43 -11.67 11.44
CA LEU A 273 10.98 -12.97 11.08
C LEU A 273 11.63 -13.65 12.31
N ASP A 274 11.99 -14.93 12.15
CA ASP A 274 12.66 -15.73 13.17
C ASP A 274 13.94 -15.07 13.73
N THR A 275 14.68 -14.33 12.91
CA THR A 275 15.92 -13.63 13.28
C THR A 275 15.69 -12.25 13.90
N HIS A 276 14.45 -11.71 13.86
CA HIS A 276 14.16 -10.37 14.39
C HIS A 276 14.51 -10.29 15.89
N SER A 277 15.13 -9.18 16.34
CA SER A 277 15.67 -9.01 17.69
C SER A 277 14.63 -9.19 18.80
N TRP A 278 13.34 -8.96 18.52
CA TRP A 278 12.23 -9.16 19.45
C TRP A 278 11.65 -10.57 19.44
N ILE A 279 11.92 -11.36 18.40
CA ILE A 279 11.45 -12.75 18.27
C ILE A 279 12.54 -13.72 18.73
N ARG A 280 13.74 -13.63 18.15
CA ARG A 280 14.88 -14.51 18.44
C ARG A 280 14.49 -15.98 18.50
N TRP A 281 13.79 -16.43 17.47
CA TRP A 281 13.45 -17.84 17.34
C TRP A 281 14.72 -18.62 17.00
N TRP A 282 14.76 -19.89 17.34
CA TRP A 282 15.95 -20.72 17.20
C TRP A 282 16.31 -21.12 15.76
N THR A 283 15.51 -20.73 14.78
CA THR A 283 15.78 -20.94 13.35
C THR A 283 16.25 -19.63 12.67
N GLU A 284 16.82 -19.76 11.47
CA GLU A 284 17.21 -18.64 10.59
C GLU A 284 16.76 -18.94 9.15
N THR A 285 15.50 -19.34 9.00
CA THR A 285 14.98 -19.89 7.73
C THR A 285 13.94 -19.00 7.06
N ASP A 286 13.28 -18.10 7.79
CA ASP A 286 12.14 -17.33 7.27
C ASP A 286 12.50 -16.53 6.02
N LEU A 287 13.57 -15.74 6.06
CA LEU A 287 14.01 -14.94 4.92
C LEU A 287 14.35 -15.81 3.70
N LYS A 288 14.97 -16.96 3.93
CA LYS A 288 15.33 -17.92 2.89
C LYS A 288 14.06 -18.51 2.25
N LEU A 289 13.06 -18.89 3.04
CA LEU A 289 11.78 -19.42 2.54
C LEU A 289 11.07 -18.40 1.66
N ILE A 290 11.01 -17.13 2.06
CA ILE A 290 10.42 -16.05 1.25
C ILE A 290 11.16 -15.92 -0.08
N ALA A 291 12.50 -15.90 -0.04
CA ALA A 291 13.33 -15.76 -1.25
C ALA A 291 13.19 -16.95 -2.21
N GLU A 292 13.27 -18.17 -1.70
CA GLU A 292 13.24 -19.41 -2.51
C GLU A 292 11.88 -19.68 -3.15
N THR A 293 10.79 -19.28 -2.48
CA THR A 293 9.43 -19.39 -3.03
C THR A 293 9.09 -18.29 -4.03
N GLY A 294 9.89 -17.21 -4.09
CA GLY A 294 9.66 -16.09 -4.97
C GLY A 294 8.53 -15.16 -4.49
N SER A 295 8.09 -15.32 -3.22
CA SER A 295 7.07 -14.45 -2.63
C SER A 295 7.53 -13.01 -2.56
N SER A 296 6.59 -12.08 -2.73
CA SER A 296 6.83 -10.64 -2.57
C SER A 296 6.50 -10.18 -1.15
N VAL A 297 7.12 -9.09 -0.71
CA VAL A 297 6.82 -8.46 0.58
C VAL A 297 6.32 -7.04 0.35
N ALA A 298 5.18 -6.70 0.95
CA ALA A 298 4.67 -5.33 1.04
C ALA A 298 5.24 -4.67 2.30
N HIS A 299 6.22 -3.78 2.11
CA HIS A 299 6.84 -3.04 3.21
C HIS A 299 6.12 -1.71 3.43
N CYS A 300 5.62 -1.50 4.66
CA CYS A 300 4.87 -0.32 5.08
C CYS A 300 5.54 0.27 6.33
N PRO A 301 6.56 1.12 6.17
CA PRO A 301 7.36 1.57 7.32
C PRO A 301 6.62 2.45 8.33
N THR A 302 5.65 3.26 7.89
CA THR A 302 4.97 4.24 8.76
C THR A 302 4.24 3.63 9.95
N PRO A 303 3.31 2.66 9.78
CA PRO A 303 2.53 2.14 10.91
C PRO A 303 3.44 1.54 11.99
N PHE A 304 4.43 0.77 11.57
CA PHE A 304 5.34 0.13 12.52
C PHE A 304 6.23 1.13 13.26
N ALA A 305 6.76 2.13 12.55
CA ALA A 305 7.57 3.18 13.16
C ALA A 305 6.82 3.97 14.23
N ARG A 306 5.51 4.21 14.04
CA ARG A 306 4.64 4.83 15.05
C ARG A 306 4.51 4.01 16.32
N TYR A 307 4.58 2.68 16.22
CA TYR A 307 4.62 1.77 17.37
C TYR A 307 6.04 1.48 17.87
N GLY A 308 7.06 2.20 17.38
CA GLY A 308 8.46 2.00 17.76
C GLY A 308 9.07 0.71 17.21
N GLN A 309 8.55 0.21 16.11
CA GLN A 309 8.97 -1.03 15.47
C GLN A 309 9.59 -0.76 14.10
N VAL A 310 10.46 -1.65 13.64
CA VAL A 310 11.14 -1.49 12.35
C VAL A 310 11.46 -2.86 11.75
N MET A 311 11.35 -2.96 10.43
CA MET A 311 11.96 -4.06 9.68
C MET A 311 13.48 -3.94 9.77
N GLU A 312 14.12 -4.83 10.51
CA GLU A 312 15.55 -4.73 10.83
C GLU A 312 16.48 -4.97 9.64
N SER A 313 15.95 -5.53 8.56
CA SER A 313 16.78 -6.07 7.48
C SER A 313 16.27 -5.80 6.06
N PHE A 314 15.65 -4.61 5.77
CA PHE A 314 15.17 -4.30 4.41
C PHE A 314 16.24 -4.59 3.34
N GLY A 315 17.48 -4.12 3.54
CA GLY A 315 18.60 -4.45 2.64
C GLY A 315 18.96 -5.93 2.62
N GLY A 316 18.68 -6.67 3.67
CA GLY A 316 18.84 -8.14 3.72
C GLY A 316 17.85 -8.85 2.81
N TYR A 317 16.59 -8.41 2.77
CA TYR A 317 15.59 -8.95 1.83
C TYR A 317 16.03 -8.74 0.38
N LEU A 318 16.49 -7.52 0.05
CA LEU A 318 17.01 -7.23 -1.30
C LEU A 318 18.18 -8.13 -1.67
N ARG A 319 19.17 -8.30 -0.77
CA ARG A 319 20.33 -9.17 -1.02
C ARG A 319 19.96 -10.64 -1.12
N ALA A 320 18.92 -11.08 -0.43
CA ALA A 320 18.39 -12.44 -0.55
C ALA A 320 17.60 -12.66 -1.84
N GLY A 321 17.35 -11.60 -2.64
CA GLY A 321 16.59 -11.68 -3.88
C GLY A 321 15.09 -11.62 -3.72
N VAL A 322 14.60 -11.26 -2.52
CA VAL A 322 13.17 -11.06 -2.28
C VAL A 322 12.67 -9.86 -3.08
N ASN A 323 11.54 -10.01 -3.76
CA ASN A 323 10.87 -8.89 -4.41
C ASN A 323 10.19 -8.01 -3.36
N MET A 324 10.73 -6.82 -3.15
CA MET A 324 10.16 -5.83 -2.24
C MET A 324 9.23 -4.89 -3.01
N GLY A 325 8.03 -4.69 -2.47
CA GLY A 325 7.15 -3.60 -2.84
C GLY A 325 6.88 -2.69 -1.65
N LEU A 326 6.33 -1.50 -1.90
CA LEU A 326 5.92 -0.57 -0.85
C LEU A 326 4.39 -0.48 -0.78
N GLY A 327 3.90 -0.26 0.42
CA GLY A 327 2.52 0.09 0.70
C GLY A 327 2.43 1.21 1.73
N THR A 328 1.34 1.96 1.71
CA THR A 328 1.10 3.00 2.71
C THR A 328 0.49 2.43 3.98
N ASP A 329 -0.33 1.40 3.86
CA ASP A 329 -1.05 0.73 4.95
C ASP A 329 -1.98 1.69 5.72
N THR A 330 -1.43 2.76 6.29
CA THR A 330 -2.13 3.73 7.14
C THR A 330 -2.08 5.16 6.59
N ALA A 331 -2.95 6.02 7.08
CA ALA A 331 -2.90 7.46 6.80
C ALA A 331 -1.64 8.13 7.39
N PRO A 332 -1.03 9.13 6.71
CA PRO A 332 -1.41 9.65 5.39
C PRO A 332 -1.03 8.67 4.28
N HIS A 333 -1.90 8.51 3.29
CA HIS A 333 -1.61 7.64 2.14
C HIS A 333 -0.66 8.35 1.16
N ASN A 334 0.64 8.34 1.48
CA ASN A 334 1.68 9.03 0.72
C ASN A 334 2.89 8.11 0.49
N LEU A 335 2.94 7.50 -0.70
CA LEU A 335 3.96 6.49 -1.00
C LEU A 335 5.38 7.09 -1.11
N VAL A 336 5.52 8.39 -1.41
CA VAL A 336 6.83 9.06 -1.43
C VAL A 336 7.38 9.21 -0.01
N GLU A 337 6.52 9.50 0.97
CA GLU A 337 6.90 9.50 2.38
C GLU A 337 7.29 8.09 2.86
N GLU A 338 6.62 7.04 2.36
CA GLU A 338 7.01 5.66 2.66
C GLU A 338 8.39 5.32 2.10
N MET A 339 8.73 5.74 0.87
CA MET A 339 10.08 5.60 0.32
C MET A 339 11.12 6.29 1.22
N ARG A 340 10.84 7.51 1.69
CA ARG A 340 11.74 8.26 2.60
C ARG A 340 11.95 7.52 3.92
N LYS A 341 10.88 7.07 4.54
CA LYS A 341 10.94 6.35 5.83
C LYS A 341 11.62 5.00 5.69
N ALA A 342 11.32 4.25 4.62
CA ALA A 342 12.00 2.99 4.32
C ALA A 342 13.53 3.18 4.26
N ALA A 343 14.00 4.23 3.56
CA ALA A 343 15.43 4.54 3.48
C ALA A 343 16.06 4.85 4.85
N ILE A 344 15.41 5.72 5.61
CA ILE A 344 15.97 6.21 6.89
C ILE A 344 15.97 5.08 7.91
N LEU A 345 14.84 4.39 8.08
CA LEU A 345 14.69 3.32 9.05
C LEU A 345 15.58 2.11 8.74
N ALA A 346 15.69 1.73 7.46
CA ALA A 346 16.59 0.65 7.05
C ALA A 346 18.05 0.93 7.43
N ARG A 347 18.51 2.17 7.20
CA ARG A 347 19.88 2.59 7.55
C ARG A 347 20.11 2.63 9.06
N ILE A 348 19.14 3.11 9.82
CA ILE A 348 19.21 3.13 11.29
C ILE A 348 19.25 1.70 11.83
N ALA A 349 18.35 0.83 11.36
CA ALA A 349 18.26 -0.55 11.82
C ALA A 349 19.52 -1.36 11.48
N ALA A 350 20.02 -1.23 10.25
CA ALA A 350 21.24 -1.90 9.81
C ALA A 350 22.53 -1.26 10.31
N ARG A 351 22.48 -0.01 10.84
CA ARG A 351 23.67 0.81 11.15
C ARG A 351 24.63 0.94 9.95
N ASP A 352 24.07 0.96 8.75
CA ASP A 352 24.81 0.98 7.50
C ASP A 352 24.11 1.92 6.50
N ILE A 353 24.80 2.97 6.07
CA ILE A 353 24.30 3.95 5.11
C ILE A 353 24.11 3.35 3.70
N ALA A 354 24.86 2.30 3.40
CA ALA A 354 24.87 1.66 2.09
C ALA A 354 23.84 0.51 1.96
N THR A 355 23.11 0.19 3.03
CA THR A 355 22.19 -0.96 3.07
C THR A 355 21.06 -0.88 2.04
N VAL A 356 20.69 0.35 1.61
CA VAL A 356 19.64 0.60 0.62
C VAL A 356 19.98 1.84 -0.22
N ALA A 357 19.83 1.74 -1.53
CA ALA A 357 19.96 2.86 -2.47
C ALA A 357 18.59 3.50 -2.79
N THR A 358 18.61 4.73 -3.30
CA THR A 358 17.39 5.42 -3.76
C THR A 358 16.71 4.70 -4.92
N SER A 359 17.51 4.06 -5.78
CA SER A 359 17.03 3.22 -6.88
C SER A 359 16.23 2.00 -6.40
N ASP A 360 16.62 1.41 -5.28
CA ASP A 360 15.93 0.24 -4.70
C ASP A 360 14.52 0.62 -4.21
N LEU A 361 14.41 1.82 -3.62
CA LEU A 361 13.13 2.35 -3.15
C LEU A 361 12.19 2.69 -4.33
N LEU A 362 12.74 3.31 -5.39
CA LEU A 362 11.97 3.57 -6.60
C LEU A 362 11.52 2.26 -7.24
N TYR A 363 12.42 1.27 -7.33
CA TYR A 363 12.06 -0.05 -7.85
C TYR A 363 10.91 -0.66 -7.04
N ALA A 364 10.99 -0.65 -5.71
CA ALA A 364 9.94 -1.18 -4.84
C ALA A 364 8.60 -0.45 -5.02
N ALA A 365 8.63 0.88 -5.19
CA ALA A 365 7.43 1.70 -5.40
C ALA A 365 6.89 1.65 -6.85
N THR A 366 7.54 0.95 -7.77
CA THR A 366 7.18 0.91 -9.19
C THR A 366 7.24 -0.51 -9.76
N ALA A 367 8.35 -0.90 -10.39
CA ALA A 367 8.51 -2.20 -11.04
C ALA A 367 8.42 -3.39 -10.07
N GLY A 368 8.87 -3.22 -8.82
CA GLY A 368 8.74 -4.22 -7.75
C GLY A 368 7.29 -4.43 -7.35
N GLY A 369 6.53 -3.33 -7.17
CA GLY A 369 5.08 -3.38 -6.95
C GLY A 369 4.34 -4.02 -8.12
N ALA A 370 4.68 -3.66 -9.36
CA ALA A 370 4.11 -4.27 -10.56
C ALA A 370 4.36 -5.78 -10.61
N LYS A 371 5.58 -6.22 -10.28
CA LYS A 371 5.94 -7.64 -10.21
C LYS A 371 5.12 -8.38 -9.16
N ALA A 372 4.91 -7.79 -7.98
CA ALA A 372 4.06 -8.35 -6.94
C ALA A 372 2.60 -8.52 -7.40
N LEU A 373 2.12 -7.63 -8.27
CA LEU A 373 0.80 -7.69 -8.89
C LEU A 373 0.74 -8.57 -10.14
N MET A 374 1.80 -9.34 -10.43
CA MET A 374 1.92 -10.18 -11.63
C MET A 374 1.78 -9.37 -12.95
N ARG A 375 2.18 -8.07 -12.94
CA ARG A 375 2.10 -7.15 -14.07
C ARG A 375 3.51 -6.76 -14.55
N ASN A 376 3.70 -6.76 -15.86
CA ASN A 376 4.97 -6.34 -16.49
C ASN A 376 4.83 -5.07 -17.34
N ASP A 377 3.63 -4.56 -17.46
CA ASP A 377 3.25 -3.37 -18.23
C ASP A 377 3.09 -2.10 -17.36
N LEU A 378 3.18 -2.21 -16.04
CA LEU A 378 3.07 -1.12 -15.06
C LEU A 378 4.43 -0.75 -14.46
N GLY A 379 4.51 0.44 -13.85
CA GLY A 379 5.68 0.91 -13.11
C GLY A 379 6.93 1.15 -13.98
N ARG A 380 6.78 1.34 -15.30
CA ARG A 380 7.86 1.50 -16.26
C ARG A 380 7.50 2.52 -17.34
N ILE A 381 8.44 3.43 -17.67
CA ILE A 381 8.33 4.28 -18.84
C ILE A 381 9.16 3.65 -19.97
N ALA A 382 8.49 2.90 -20.84
CA ALA A 382 9.04 2.29 -22.04
C ALA A 382 7.93 2.10 -23.08
N THR A 383 8.30 2.00 -24.36
CA THR A 383 7.34 1.74 -25.43
C THR A 383 6.57 0.44 -25.20
N GLY A 384 5.25 0.44 -25.40
CA GLY A 384 4.35 -0.69 -25.17
C GLY A 384 3.86 -0.84 -23.73
N LYS A 385 4.36 -0.06 -22.77
CA LYS A 385 3.87 -0.06 -21.39
C LYS A 385 2.69 0.90 -21.22
N LYS A 386 1.95 0.74 -20.13
CA LYS A 386 0.81 1.61 -19.81
C LYS A 386 1.25 3.07 -19.60
N ALA A 387 0.43 3.98 -20.05
CA ALA A 387 0.67 5.42 -19.91
C ALA A 387 0.23 5.90 -18.51
N ASP A 388 0.93 5.36 -17.50
CA ASP A 388 0.79 5.71 -16.09
C ASP A 388 2.09 6.39 -15.65
N PHE A 389 2.05 7.70 -15.40
CA PHE A 389 3.23 8.46 -15.01
C PHE A 389 2.90 9.73 -14.25
N VAL A 390 3.91 10.24 -13.57
CA VAL A 390 3.86 11.40 -12.69
C VAL A 390 4.81 12.47 -13.23
N LEU A 391 4.34 13.71 -13.32
CA LEU A 391 5.14 14.87 -13.62
C LEU A 391 5.44 15.64 -12.33
N VAL A 392 6.70 15.73 -11.99
CA VAL A 392 7.22 16.45 -10.82
C VAL A 392 7.79 17.80 -11.25
N ASP A 393 7.40 18.85 -10.53
CA ASP A 393 7.88 20.22 -10.80
C ASP A 393 9.26 20.44 -10.19
N LEU A 394 10.27 20.67 -11.03
CA LEU A 394 11.65 20.93 -10.61
C LEU A 394 11.88 22.35 -10.07
N LYS A 395 10.90 23.27 -10.26
CA LYS A 395 11.01 24.66 -9.81
C LYS A 395 10.53 24.91 -8.39
N VAL A 396 9.84 23.95 -7.77
CA VAL A 396 9.47 24.13 -6.37
C VAL A 396 10.72 24.22 -5.49
N PRO A 397 10.71 25.07 -4.44
CA PRO A 397 11.91 25.30 -3.62
C PRO A 397 12.55 24.02 -3.07
N GLN A 398 11.72 23.00 -2.76
CA GLN A 398 12.18 21.73 -2.20
C GLN A 398 12.93 20.84 -3.21
N MET A 399 12.84 21.15 -4.51
CA MET A 399 13.58 20.45 -5.56
C MET A 399 14.88 21.16 -5.94
N ILE A 400 15.14 22.39 -5.46
CA ILE A 400 16.27 23.21 -5.87
C ILE A 400 17.41 23.14 -4.82
N PRO A 401 18.65 22.87 -5.26
CA PRO A 401 19.12 22.54 -6.61
C PRO A 401 18.83 21.06 -7.00
N ALA A 402 18.36 20.84 -8.23
CA ALA A 402 17.96 19.52 -8.72
C ALA A 402 19.13 18.78 -9.43
N ARG A 403 20.23 18.52 -8.71
CA ARG A 403 21.36 17.75 -9.27
C ARG A 403 20.99 16.27 -9.50
N ASP A 404 20.29 15.67 -8.53
CA ASP A 404 19.74 14.34 -8.59
C ASP A 404 18.24 14.44 -8.24
N PRO A 405 17.37 14.52 -9.24
CA PRO A 405 15.97 14.84 -9.00
C PRO A 405 15.23 13.74 -8.23
N LEU A 406 15.59 12.46 -8.36
CA LEU A 406 14.99 11.38 -7.57
C LEU A 406 15.33 11.53 -6.08
N ARG A 407 16.58 11.85 -5.75
CA ARG A 407 16.97 12.11 -4.36
C ARG A 407 16.27 13.32 -3.79
N SER A 408 16.18 14.41 -4.55
CA SER A 408 15.46 15.62 -4.12
C SER A 408 13.98 15.31 -3.91
N PHE A 409 13.36 14.55 -4.80
CA PHE A 409 11.96 14.14 -4.68
C PHE A 409 11.72 13.33 -3.42
N ILE A 410 12.49 12.27 -3.18
CA ILE A 410 12.29 11.37 -2.04
C ILE A 410 12.62 12.08 -0.70
N TYR A 411 13.79 12.75 -0.61
CA TYR A 411 14.26 13.24 0.69
C TYR A 411 13.79 14.64 1.06
N HIS A 412 13.38 15.46 0.09
CA HIS A 412 13.10 16.88 0.34
C HIS A 412 11.69 17.32 -0.06
N ALA A 413 11.25 16.98 -1.27
CA ALA A 413 9.99 17.50 -1.80
C ALA A 413 8.78 16.63 -1.43
N ALA A 414 8.89 15.30 -1.52
CA ALA A 414 7.78 14.37 -1.45
C ALA A 414 6.65 14.77 -2.43
N ASP A 415 5.40 14.59 -2.03
CA ASP A 415 4.20 14.94 -2.80
C ASP A 415 4.07 16.40 -3.18
N ARG A 416 4.69 17.33 -2.43
CA ARG A 416 4.64 18.78 -2.70
C ARG A 416 5.15 19.18 -4.08
N ALA A 417 5.95 18.34 -4.72
CA ALA A 417 6.45 18.57 -6.07
C ALA A 417 5.63 17.82 -7.14
N VAL A 418 4.69 16.94 -6.77
CA VAL A 418 3.80 16.27 -7.73
C VAL A 418 2.85 17.32 -8.32
N ARG A 419 2.88 17.44 -9.64
CA ARG A 419 2.10 18.43 -10.35
C ARG A 419 0.97 17.82 -11.15
N ASP A 420 1.29 16.83 -11.98
CA ASP A 420 0.31 16.18 -12.84
C ASP A 420 0.48 14.66 -12.75
N VAL A 421 -0.63 13.94 -12.78
CA VAL A 421 -0.65 12.47 -12.78
C VAL A 421 -1.52 11.99 -13.92
N PHE A 422 -1.01 11.03 -14.67
CA PHE A 422 -1.70 10.38 -15.78
C PHE A 422 -1.87 8.89 -15.49
N ILE A 423 -3.05 8.37 -15.74
CA ILE A 423 -3.38 6.95 -15.58
C ILE A 423 -4.12 6.50 -16.84
N ASP A 424 -3.60 5.46 -17.49
CA ASP A 424 -4.14 4.97 -18.76
C ASP A 424 -4.23 6.09 -19.82
N GLY A 425 -3.25 7.01 -19.78
CA GLY A 425 -3.19 8.19 -20.63
C GLY A 425 -4.16 9.32 -20.28
N THR A 426 -5.02 9.13 -19.27
CA THR A 426 -5.96 10.16 -18.79
C THR A 426 -5.34 10.95 -17.65
N GLN A 427 -5.41 12.27 -17.72
CA GLN A 427 -4.94 13.15 -16.64
C GLN A 427 -5.94 13.13 -15.48
N VAL A 428 -5.52 12.65 -14.32
CA VAL A 428 -6.34 12.54 -13.10
C VAL A 428 -5.96 13.56 -12.02
N VAL A 429 -4.73 14.09 -12.09
CA VAL A 429 -4.28 15.23 -11.29
C VAL A 429 -3.73 16.29 -12.24
N ALA A 430 -4.11 17.54 -12.05
CA ALA A 430 -3.57 18.68 -12.78
C ALA A 430 -3.22 19.81 -11.82
N ASN A 431 -2.00 20.34 -11.94
CA ASN A 431 -1.49 21.44 -11.08
C ASN A 431 -1.67 21.16 -9.58
N GLY A 432 -1.46 19.90 -9.14
CA GLY A 432 -1.62 19.49 -7.75
C GLY A 432 -3.07 19.42 -7.27
N MET A 433 -4.05 19.35 -8.18
CA MET A 433 -5.47 19.18 -7.85
C MET A 433 -6.02 17.89 -8.47
N VAL A 434 -6.74 17.11 -7.68
CA VAL A 434 -7.45 15.92 -8.15
C VAL A 434 -8.63 16.35 -9.02
N LEU A 435 -8.77 15.74 -10.20
CA LEU A 435 -9.81 16.08 -11.18
C LEU A 435 -11.03 15.16 -11.10
N THR A 436 -10.89 13.99 -10.52
CA THR A 436 -11.87 12.89 -10.61
C THR A 436 -12.74 12.75 -9.35
N LEU A 437 -12.30 13.28 -8.22
CA LEU A 437 -12.93 13.15 -6.91
C LEU A 437 -13.16 14.52 -6.26
N ASP A 438 -14.10 14.57 -5.31
CA ASP A 438 -14.39 15.76 -4.51
C ASP A 438 -13.68 15.69 -3.15
N GLN A 439 -12.40 16.09 -3.13
CA GLN A 439 -11.58 16.06 -1.93
C GLN A 439 -12.16 16.90 -0.78
N SER A 440 -12.72 18.07 -1.07
CA SER A 440 -13.28 18.96 -0.05
C SER A 440 -14.54 18.36 0.58
N GLY A 441 -15.47 17.88 -0.26
CA GLY A 441 -16.68 17.22 0.22
C GLY A 441 -16.38 15.91 0.95
N ALA A 442 -15.35 15.16 0.51
CA ALA A 442 -14.88 13.95 1.22
C ALA A 442 -14.35 14.31 2.60
N ALA A 443 -13.57 15.39 2.75
CA ALA A 443 -13.06 15.86 4.03
C ALA A 443 -14.19 16.21 5.01
N ASP A 444 -15.24 16.91 4.55
CA ASP A 444 -16.39 17.26 5.37
C ASP A 444 -17.18 16.03 5.83
N ARG A 445 -17.37 15.04 4.94
CA ARG A 445 -18.02 13.77 5.30
C ARG A 445 -17.15 12.95 6.26
N LEU A 446 -15.85 12.92 6.06
CA LEU A 446 -14.89 12.23 6.91
C LEU A 446 -14.92 12.81 8.34
N HIS A 447 -14.94 14.14 8.48
CA HIS A 447 -15.01 14.78 9.79
C HIS A 447 -16.27 14.37 10.56
N ARG A 448 -17.44 14.39 9.92
CA ARG A 448 -18.69 13.92 10.54
C ARG A 448 -18.67 12.42 10.87
N ALA A 449 -18.06 11.61 10.01
CA ALA A 449 -17.94 10.18 10.21
C ALA A 449 -17.01 9.84 11.40
N GLN A 450 -15.89 10.57 11.54
CA GLN A 450 -14.99 10.43 12.68
C GLN A 450 -15.72 10.75 14.00
N GLN A 451 -16.53 11.80 14.04
CA GLN A 451 -17.30 12.12 15.24
C GLN A 451 -18.24 10.97 15.63
N ARG A 452 -19.01 10.41 14.67
CA ARG A 452 -19.86 9.24 14.94
C ARG A 452 -19.06 8.01 15.42
N MET A 453 -17.87 7.80 14.88
CA MET A 453 -16.97 6.73 15.31
C MET A 453 -16.53 6.92 16.77
N LEU A 454 -16.14 8.15 17.15
CA LEU A 454 -15.71 8.49 18.51
C LEU A 454 -16.85 8.38 19.52
N ASP A 455 -18.05 8.88 19.17
CA ASP A 455 -19.25 8.80 20.01
C ASP A 455 -19.64 7.35 20.33
N GLY A 456 -19.44 6.44 19.40
CA GLY A 456 -19.72 5.02 19.55
C GLY A 456 -18.64 4.22 20.28
N ALA A 457 -17.50 4.80 20.63
CA ALA A 457 -16.36 4.08 21.19
C ALA A 457 -16.68 3.33 22.49
N SER A 458 -17.42 3.94 23.41
CA SER A 458 -17.76 3.34 24.71
C SER A 458 -18.58 2.05 24.61
N GLN A 459 -19.35 1.89 23.54
CA GLN A 459 -20.15 0.69 23.29
C GLN A 459 -19.29 -0.49 22.79
N ARG A 460 -18.14 -0.21 22.21
CA ARG A 460 -17.24 -1.18 21.60
C ARG A 460 -16.01 -1.47 22.46
N ASP A 461 -15.63 -0.51 23.32
CA ASP A 461 -14.50 -0.69 24.20
C ASP A 461 -14.76 -1.75 25.29
N TYR A 462 -13.81 -2.65 25.50
CA TYR A 462 -13.92 -3.76 26.46
C TYR A 462 -14.05 -3.31 27.94
N ARG A 463 -13.79 -2.03 28.23
CA ARG A 463 -13.97 -1.40 29.55
C ARG A 463 -15.09 -0.37 29.59
N GLY A 464 -15.77 -0.14 28.46
CA GLY A 464 -16.82 0.89 28.35
C GLY A 464 -16.30 2.32 28.42
N ARG A 465 -15.00 2.57 28.15
CA ARG A 465 -14.41 3.90 28.15
C ARG A 465 -14.88 4.70 26.94
N ASN A 466 -15.08 5.99 27.09
CA ASN A 466 -15.30 6.90 25.97
C ASN A 466 -14.00 7.18 25.20
N ALA A 467 -14.10 7.84 24.06
CA ALA A 467 -12.97 8.13 23.19
C ALA A 467 -11.88 8.95 23.91
N GLU A 468 -12.23 9.94 24.72
CA GLU A 468 -11.28 10.77 25.46
C GLU A 468 -10.46 9.96 26.49
N ALA A 469 -11.09 8.98 27.12
CA ALA A 469 -10.39 8.09 28.06
C ALA A 469 -9.46 7.09 27.37
N ILE A 470 -9.77 6.67 26.12
CA ILE A 470 -8.94 5.77 25.33
C ILE A 470 -7.81 6.55 24.66
N VAL A 471 -8.14 7.66 24.01
CA VAL A 471 -7.23 8.47 23.18
C VAL A 471 -7.34 9.96 23.55
N PRO A 472 -6.85 10.36 24.73
CA PRO A 472 -6.89 11.75 25.16
C PRO A 472 -6.14 12.65 24.18
N LEU A 473 -6.53 13.93 24.15
CA LEU A 473 -5.84 14.94 23.33
C LEU A 473 -4.35 15.01 23.68
N GLY A 474 -3.51 15.36 22.71
CA GLY A 474 -2.07 15.51 22.90
C GLY A 474 -1.67 16.62 23.86
N LEU A 475 -2.55 17.61 24.06
CA LEU A 475 -2.42 18.69 25.04
C LEU A 475 -3.71 18.83 25.83
N PRO A 476 -3.67 19.23 27.14
CA PRO A 476 -4.87 19.51 27.89
C PRO A 476 -5.62 20.72 27.29
N LEU A 477 -6.94 20.66 27.29
CA LEU A 477 -7.76 21.84 27.03
C LEU A 477 -7.62 22.78 28.22
N ALA A 478 -7.33 24.05 27.95
CA ALA A 478 -7.50 25.13 28.91
C ALA A 478 -8.95 25.65 28.82
N ASP A 479 -9.50 26.02 29.97
CA ASP A 479 -10.82 26.66 30.07
C ASP A 479 -10.85 28.07 29.45
#